data_7f70fc095dc02e238c7784828a4f356b
#
_entry.id   7f70fc095dc02e238c7784828a4f356b
#
_cell.length_a   1.000
_cell.length_b   1.000
_cell.length_c   1.000
_cell.angle_alpha   90.00
_cell.angle_beta   90.00
_cell.angle_gamma   90.00
#
_symmetry.space_group_name_H-M   'P 1'
#
loop_
_entity.id
_entity.type
_entity.pdbx_description
1 polymer ?
#
loop_
_entity_poly.entity_id
_entity_poly.type
_entity_poly.pdbx_seq_one_letter_code
_entity_poly.pdbx_strand_id
1 'polypeptide(L)'
;KRAVDFDLLKQELSDVLVEGEKERYQLTWPGKKEAILNANTPIDKTLRPIKTDSVDWDSSQNMYIEGDNLEALKLLQESYLNKVKCIYIDPPYNTGKDFIYKDTFKLPLDEYIEESGQVDQNGNRLVQNLESNGRFHSDWLSMMYPRLKIARNLLRDDGVIFISIDDKEVDNMKKMCDEIYGIDNFIANVIWQHSIQPKGYLGKFSVHHNYILIYAKSMDYSLESLDRTEEHNKAYSNPDNDPRGPWRSGDVRNALYRPNLIYDIVTPSGKIISPPANGWRWSKETVEKKISTGEIIFNQDETKIIRKIYLDDLEGRAPETIWFGKEVGTTRDGNKCLKDLFDNAVPFDTPKPVGLIKRILELSTNGKNEEIVLDFFSGSATSAHAVMQINAEDGGNRKFIMVQLPESTDETSDAYKSGYKNICEIGKERIRRAAKKIKEETGADIDYGFRVFRVDSSNMKDVYYTPDKLKQGDMFDLASNIKEDRTGEDLLIQVMLELGLELSLPMETKQLEGKTVHYVAGNSLIACFDDNVSESVIKQIAAEKPLRVVFRD
;
A
#
# COMPACT_ATOMS: atom_id res chain seq x y z
N LYS A 1 -17.06 33.11 12.65
CA LYS A 1 -17.27 31.94 11.75
C LYS A 1 -18.30 31.03 12.41
N ARG A 2 -19.38 30.66 11.70
CA ARG A 2 -20.31 29.62 12.17
C ARG A 2 -19.60 28.28 11.90
N ALA A 3 -19.27 27.57 12.96
CA ALA A 3 -18.78 26.21 12.87
C ALA A 3 -19.95 25.26 13.16
N VAL A 4 -19.97 24.11 12.48
CA VAL A 4 -20.93 23.05 12.78
C VAL A 4 -20.43 22.31 14.01
N ASP A 5 -21.25 22.22 15.05
CA ASP A 5 -21.00 21.34 16.19
C ASP A 5 -21.37 19.92 15.77
N PHE A 6 -20.36 19.12 15.46
CA PHE A 6 -20.55 17.76 14.98
C PHE A 6 -21.01 16.81 16.09
N ASP A 7 -20.74 17.11 17.35
CA ASP A 7 -21.23 16.30 18.47
C ASP A 7 -22.75 16.51 18.60
N LEU A 8 -23.22 17.75 18.42
CA LEU A 8 -24.65 18.07 18.37
C LEU A 8 -25.32 17.47 17.11
N LEU A 9 -24.66 17.57 15.94
CA LEU A 9 -25.18 17.00 14.70
C LEU A 9 -25.28 15.47 14.78
N LYS A 10 -24.27 14.83 15.37
CA LYS A 10 -24.26 13.39 15.58
C LYS A 10 -25.35 12.94 16.57
N GLN A 11 -25.66 13.78 17.54
CA GLN A 11 -26.72 13.57 18.52
C GLN A 11 -28.12 13.68 17.88
N GLU A 12 -28.30 14.64 16.94
CA GLU A 12 -29.56 14.83 16.21
C GLU A 12 -29.80 13.77 15.12
N LEU A 13 -28.73 13.13 14.60
CA LEU A 13 -28.83 12.06 13.59
C LEU A 13 -28.91 10.66 14.22
N SER A 14 -28.88 10.54 15.53
CA SER A 14 -28.91 9.26 16.24
C SER A 14 -30.30 8.99 16.84
N ASP A 15 -30.92 7.87 16.49
CA ASP A 15 -32.19 7.41 17.01
C ASP A 15 -32.15 7.07 18.52
N VAL A 16 -30.95 7.04 19.11
CA VAL A 16 -30.72 6.73 20.53
C VAL A 16 -29.75 7.74 21.13
N LEU A 17 -30.26 8.65 21.94
CA LEU A 17 -29.44 9.51 22.79
C LEU A 17 -28.75 8.67 23.85
N VAL A 18 -27.43 8.66 23.85
CA VAL A 18 -26.64 8.08 24.95
C VAL A 18 -26.36 9.20 25.95
N GLU A 19 -27.29 9.41 26.88
CA GLU A 19 -27.08 10.27 28.04
C GLU A 19 -26.39 9.50 29.17
N GLY A 20 -25.38 10.13 29.79
CA GLY A 20 -24.70 9.62 30.97
C GLY A 20 -23.56 8.65 30.71
N GLU A 21 -23.01 8.05 31.74
CA GLU A 21 -21.76 7.34 31.93
C GLU A 21 -21.42 6.14 30.97
N LYS A 22 -22.05 6.02 29.81
CA LYS A 22 -21.67 5.04 28.79
C LYS A 22 -20.58 5.61 27.89
N GLU A 23 -19.44 5.93 28.49
CA GLU A 23 -18.25 6.25 27.73
C GLU A 23 -17.88 5.07 26.85
N ARG A 24 -17.78 5.31 25.52
CA ARG A 24 -17.21 4.34 24.59
C ARG A 24 -15.70 4.52 24.60
N TYR A 25 -14.95 3.43 24.62
CA TYR A 25 -13.52 3.48 24.41
C TYR A 25 -13.24 4.19 23.08
N GLN A 26 -12.48 5.25 23.14
CA GLN A 26 -12.14 6.07 21.97
C GLN A 26 -10.70 6.55 22.09
N LEU A 27 -9.92 6.37 21.03
CA LEU A 27 -8.61 6.98 20.94
C LEU A 27 -8.77 8.49 20.74
N THR A 28 -8.28 9.30 21.69
CA THR A 28 -8.30 10.76 21.60
C THR A 28 -6.92 11.33 21.82
N TRP A 29 -6.60 12.42 21.11
CA TRP A 29 -5.35 13.17 21.28
C TRP A 29 -5.57 14.65 20.92
N PRO A 30 -4.72 15.58 21.42
CA PRO A 30 -4.74 16.98 21.01
C PRO A 30 -4.48 17.12 19.51
N GLY A 31 -5.45 17.63 18.74
CA GLY A 31 -5.36 17.77 17.27
C GLY A 31 -6.18 16.75 16.47
N LYS A 32 -6.83 15.76 17.11
CA LYS A 32 -7.64 14.76 16.38
C LYS A 32 -8.73 15.38 15.50
N LYS A 33 -9.49 16.35 16.03
CA LYS A 33 -10.57 17.02 15.27
C LYS A 33 -10.02 17.72 14.01
N GLU A 34 -8.85 18.33 14.13
CA GLU A 34 -8.16 18.98 13.01
C GLU A 34 -7.66 17.94 11.98
N ALA A 35 -7.10 16.82 12.43
CA ALA A 35 -6.69 15.73 11.55
C ALA A 35 -7.88 15.13 10.77
N ILE A 36 -9.05 14.97 11.41
CA ILE A 36 -10.29 14.53 10.74
C ILE A 36 -10.73 15.56 9.68
N LEU A 37 -10.71 16.84 10.03
CA LEU A 37 -11.06 17.92 9.09
C LEU A 37 -10.11 17.95 7.92
N ASN A 38 -8.79 17.82 8.18
CA ASN A 38 -7.77 17.82 7.16
C ASN A 38 -7.96 16.68 6.14
N ALA A 39 -8.36 15.48 6.57
CA ALA A 39 -8.67 14.39 5.65
C ALA A 39 -9.77 14.74 4.63
N ASN A 40 -10.74 15.56 5.04
CA ASN A 40 -11.93 15.89 4.25
C ASN A 40 -11.82 17.23 3.49
N THR A 41 -10.81 18.05 3.79
CA THR A 41 -10.65 19.37 3.16
C THR A 41 -10.11 19.19 1.74
N PRO A 42 -10.79 19.73 0.70
CA PRO A 42 -10.26 19.74 -0.66
C PRO A 42 -8.97 20.54 -0.74
N ILE A 43 -8.18 20.26 -1.75
CA ILE A 43 -6.94 20.99 -2.07
C ILE A 43 -7.04 21.60 -3.46
N ASP A 44 -6.40 22.73 -3.64
CA ASP A 44 -6.26 23.40 -4.95
C ASP A 44 -4.90 23.05 -5.56
N LYS A 45 -4.75 21.76 -5.89
CA LYS A 45 -3.54 21.20 -6.48
C LYS A 45 -3.87 20.26 -7.61
N THR A 46 -2.85 19.89 -8.38
CA THR A 46 -2.94 18.91 -9.46
C THR A 46 -1.66 18.09 -9.55
N LEU A 47 -1.66 17.10 -10.42
CA LEU A 47 -0.45 16.36 -10.81
C LEU A 47 0.06 16.88 -12.16
N ARG A 48 1.35 17.20 -12.23
CA ARG A 48 2.03 17.56 -13.48
C ARG A 48 2.87 16.40 -13.99
N PRO A 49 2.79 16.03 -15.27
CA PRO A 49 3.60 14.98 -15.88
C PRO A 49 5.06 15.43 -16.02
N ILE A 50 6.01 14.59 -15.64
CA ILE A 50 7.46 14.82 -15.79
C ILE A 50 8.02 13.75 -16.74
N LYS A 51 7.80 13.94 -18.04
CA LYS A 51 8.20 12.95 -19.05
C LYS A 51 9.70 12.71 -19.11
N THR A 52 10.50 13.73 -18.83
CA THR A 52 11.98 13.61 -18.83
C THR A 52 12.51 12.62 -17.81
N ASP A 53 11.79 12.42 -16.72
CA ASP A 53 12.15 11.52 -15.64
C ASP A 53 11.48 10.16 -15.77
N SER A 54 10.50 10.06 -16.64
CA SER A 54 9.73 8.82 -16.89
C SER A 54 10.50 7.84 -17.76
N VAL A 55 10.12 6.57 -17.67
CA VAL A 55 10.60 5.49 -18.55
C VAL A 55 9.38 4.89 -19.23
N ASP A 56 9.44 4.76 -20.56
CA ASP A 56 8.36 4.20 -21.38
C ASP A 56 6.99 4.87 -21.10
N TRP A 57 6.97 6.21 -21.07
CA TRP A 57 5.79 7.03 -20.72
C TRP A 57 4.51 6.60 -21.42
N ASP A 58 4.57 6.32 -22.71
CA ASP A 58 3.38 6.05 -23.51
C ASP A 58 2.76 4.67 -23.22
N SER A 59 3.57 3.69 -22.83
CA SER A 59 3.17 2.29 -22.64
C SER A 59 3.06 1.86 -21.20
N SER A 60 3.86 2.45 -20.29
CA SER A 60 3.89 2.04 -18.89
C SER A 60 2.61 2.41 -18.14
N GLN A 61 2.20 1.52 -17.25
CA GLN A 61 1.05 1.70 -16.37
C GLN A 61 1.45 1.94 -14.90
N ASN A 62 2.75 1.87 -14.60
CA ASN A 62 3.30 2.16 -13.28
C ASN A 62 3.47 3.66 -13.07
N MET A 63 3.42 4.12 -11.82
CA MET A 63 3.51 5.53 -11.49
C MET A 63 4.46 5.81 -10.33
N TYR A 64 5.15 6.96 -10.43
CA TYR A 64 5.93 7.56 -9.36
C TYR A 64 5.49 9.03 -9.17
N ILE A 65 5.03 9.38 -7.99
CA ILE A 65 4.50 10.71 -7.68
C ILE A 65 5.42 11.41 -6.69
N GLU A 66 5.97 12.55 -7.10
CA GLU A 66 6.78 13.44 -6.26
C GLU A 66 5.87 14.47 -5.57
N GLY A 67 5.89 14.51 -4.24
CA GLY A 67 5.13 15.47 -3.47
C GLY A 67 4.70 14.97 -2.12
N ASP A 68 3.96 15.81 -1.38
CA ASP A 68 3.36 15.40 -0.11
C ASP A 68 2.35 14.27 -0.33
N ASN A 69 2.44 13.25 0.49
CA ASN A 69 1.63 12.05 0.29
C ASN A 69 0.15 12.26 0.64
N LEU A 70 -0.20 13.15 1.58
CA LEU A 70 -1.61 13.48 1.84
C LEU A 70 -2.24 14.18 0.64
N GLU A 71 -1.51 15.12 0.03
CA GLU A 71 -1.95 15.82 -1.18
C GLU A 71 -2.09 14.85 -2.36
N ALA A 72 -1.09 13.99 -2.58
CA ALA A 72 -1.14 12.97 -3.63
C ALA A 72 -2.32 12.01 -3.43
N LEU A 73 -2.56 11.52 -2.20
CA LEU A 73 -3.68 10.65 -1.90
C LEU A 73 -5.04 11.32 -2.17
N LYS A 74 -5.18 12.61 -1.84
CA LYS A 74 -6.40 13.39 -2.15
C LYS A 74 -6.63 13.51 -3.67
N LEU A 75 -5.58 13.78 -4.44
CA LEU A 75 -5.66 13.86 -5.90
C LEU A 75 -6.00 12.51 -6.55
N LEU A 76 -5.50 11.42 -5.99
CA LEU A 76 -5.78 10.08 -6.50
C LEU A 76 -7.18 9.57 -6.14
N GLN A 77 -7.87 10.20 -5.16
CA GLN A 77 -9.08 9.65 -4.58
C GLN A 77 -10.19 9.39 -5.61
N GLU A 78 -10.47 10.34 -6.49
CA GLU A 78 -11.55 10.18 -7.49
C GLU A 78 -11.19 9.11 -8.55
N SER A 79 -9.93 9.08 -9.00
CA SER A 79 -9.49 8.17 -10.06
C SER A 79 -9.25 6.73 -9.58
N TYR A 80 -8.89 6.56 -8.31
CA TYR A 80 -8.49 5.27 -7.75
C TYR A 80 -9.36 4.79 -6.58
N LEU A 81 -10.55 5.37 -6.40
CA LEU A 81 -11.54 4.93 -5.40
C LEU A 81 -11.86 3.44 -5.59
N ASN A 82 -11.68 2.62 -4.54
CA ASN A 82 -11.93 1.17 -4.57
C ASN A 82 -11.14 0.39 -5.65
N LYS A 83 -9.92 0.82 -6.00
CA LYS A 83 -9.12 0.15 -7.06
C LYS A 83 -7.83 -0.48 -6.56
N VAL A 84 -7.29 -0.03 -5.45
CA VAL A 84 -6.01 -0.52 -4.92
C VAL A 84 -6.21 -1.87 -4.23
N LYS A 85 -5.44 -2.88 -4.62
CA LYS A 85 -5.50 -4.22 -4.02
C LYS A 85 -4.65 -4.33 -2.76
N CYS A 86 -3.44 -3.81 -2.80
CA CYS A 86 -2.49 -3.88 -1.70
C CYS A 86 -1.89 -2.50 -1.42
N ILE A 87 -1.91 -2.08 -0.17
CA ILE A 87 -1.15 -0.94 0.30
C ILE A 87 -0.05 -1.46 1.22
N TYR A 88 1.19 -1.06 0.97
CA TYR A 88 2.29 -1.22 1.91
C TYR A 88 2.84 0.15 2.26
N ILE A 89 3.10 0.41 3.53
CA ILE A 89 3.75 1.64 3.98
C ILE A 89 4.79 1.38 5.06
N ASP A 90 5.83 2.19 5.01
CA ASP A 90 6.90 2.28 6.02
C ASP A 90 6.98 3.72 6.52
N PRO A 91 6.03 4.16 7.37
CA PRO A 91 5.99 5.54 7.87
C PRO A 91 7.14 5.81 8.83
N PRO A 92 7.44 7.08 9.16
CA PRO A 92 8.37 7.42 10.24
C PRO A 92 7.96 6.73 11.56
N TYR A 93 8.92 6.10 12.24
CA TYR A 93 8.66 5.35 13.49
C TYR A 93 8.58 6.22 14.74
N ASN A 94 8.70 7.53 14.58
CA ASN A 94 8.67 8.50 15.67
C ASN A 94 9.80 8.24 16.69
N THR A 95 11.02 8.04 16.21
CA THR A 95 12.18 7.70 17.07
C THR A 95 12.81 8.90 17.77
N GLY A 96 12.27 10.10 17.56
CA GLY A 96 12.83 11.37 18.04
C GLY A 96 13.88 11.98 17.10
N LYS A 97 14.24 11.26 16.03
CA LYS A 97 15.12 11.72 14.94
C LYS A 97 14.38 11.83 13.61
N ASP A 98 13.21 11.23 13.55
CA ASP A 98 12.40 11.21 12.35
C ASP A 98 11.73 12.56 12.11
N PHE A 99 11.60 12.92 10.86
CA PHE A 99 10.82 14.07 10.44
C PHE A 99 9.34 13.68 10.36
N ILE A 100 8.47 14.55 10.86
CA ILE A 100 7.02 14.46 10.65
C ILE A 100 6.56 15.61 9.77
N TYR A 101 5.56 15.34 8.94
CA TYR A 101 4.94 16.36 8.10
C TYR A 101 4.00 17.20 8.96
N LYS A 102 4.19 18.54 8.99
CA LYS A 102 3.23 19.45 9.63
C LYS A 102 2.21 19.92 8.60
N ASP A 103 1.05 19.33 8.63
CA ASP A 103 -0.09 19.69 7.80
C ASP A 103 -0.81 20.94 8.37
N THR A 104 -0.11 22.09 8.47
CA THR A 104 -0.69 23.31 9.08
C THR A 104 -1.20 24.29 8.05
N PHE A 105 -2.51 24.52 8.06
CA PHE A 105 -3.21 25.46 7.17
C PHE A 105 -3.36 26.90 7.71
N LYS A 106 -2.68 27.30 8.80
CA LYS A 106 -3.07 28.53 9.53
C LYS A 106 -2.00 29.53 9.90
N LEU A 107 -0.75 29.39 9.49
CA LEU A 107 0.24 30.44 9.77
C LEU A 107 0.58 31.21 8.48
N PRO A 108 0.72 32.55 8.54
CA PRO A 108 1.26 33.33 7.42
C PRO A 108 2.66 32.83 7.07
N LEU A 109 2.94 32.72 5.77
CA LEU A 109 4.17 32.16 5.22
C LEU A 109 5.45 32.79 5.81
N ASP A 110 5.40 34.08 6.14
CA ASP A 110 6.56 34.85 6.59
C ASP A 110 7.01 34.52 8.04
N GLU A 111 6.08 34.28 8.97
CA GLU A 111 6.38 33.84 10.36
C GLU A 111 6.93 32.42 10.40
N TYR A 112 6.63 31.66 9.39
CA TYR A 112 6.93 30.25 9.26
C TYR A 112 8.37 30.00 8.75
N ILE A 113 8.85 30.82 7.84
CA ILE A 113 10.20 30.73 7.24
C ILE A 113 11.28 31.10 8.26
N GLU A 114 11.00 32.07 9.17
CA GLU A 114 11.97 32.52 10.18
C GLU A 114 12.25 31.49 11.28
N GLU A 115 11.26 30.68 11.68
CA GLU A 115 11.44 29.73 12.80
C GLU A 115 12.12 28.40 12.43
N SER A 116 12.16 27.99 11.15
CA SER A 116 12.45 26.58 10.84
C SER A 116 13.72 26.27 10.07
N GLY A 117 14.18 27.14 9.20
CA GLY A 117 15.38 26.90 8.37
C GLY A 117 15.36 25.62 7.51
N GLN A 118 14.28 24.83 7.50
CA GLN A 118 14.14 23.60 6.72
C GLN A 118 12.79 23.56 6.02
N VAL A 119 12.79 23.86 4.74
CA VAL A 119 11.66 23.71 3.83
C VAL A 119 12.08 22.78 2.69
N ASP A 120 11.15 21.98 2.17
CA ASP A 120 11.38 21.25 0.94
C ASP A 120 11.42 22.20 -0.28
N GLN A 121 11.70 21.68 -1.47
CA GLN A 121 11.77 22.48 -2.70
C GLN A 121 10.44 23.15 -3.07
N ASN A 122 9.33 22.77 -2.44
CA ASN A 122 7.98 23.30 -2.63
C ASN A 122 7.51 24.22 -1.48
N GLY A 123 8.40 24.48 -0.49
CA GLY A 123 8.08 25.32 0.66
C GLY A 123 7.36 24.60 1.81
N ASN A 124 7.23 23.27 1.79
CA ASN A 124 6.62 22.50 2.87
C ASN A 124 7.63 22.16 3.95
N ARG A 125 7.18 22.16 5.19
CA ARG A 125 8.06 22.03 6.36
C ARG A 125 8.19 20.57 6.83
N LEU A 126 9.44 20.09 6.90
CA LEU A 126 9.83 18.92 7.67
C LEU A 126 10.29 19.36 9.05
N VAL A 127 9.68 18.85 10.09
CA VAL A 127 10.04 19.16 11.48
C VAL A 127 10.40 17.89 12.21
N GLN A 128 11.60 17.90 12.81
CA GLN A 128 12.02 16.82 13.69
C GLN A 128 11.12 16.77 14.92
N ASN A 129 10.48 15.62 15.16
CA ASN A 129 9.64 15.40 16.33
C ASN A 129 10.51 14.89 17.48
N LEU A 130 10.93 15.79 18.35
CA LEU A 130 11.78 15.46 19.49
C LEU A 130 10.98 14.82 20.62
N GLU A 131 11.52 13.80 21.29
CA GLU A 131 10.90 13.17 22.47
C GLU A 131 10.62 14.15 23.62
N SER A 132 11.31 15.28 23.67
CA SER A 132 11.05 16.37 24.62
C SER A 132 9.80 17.19 24.29
N ASN A 133 9.21 17.02 23.12
CA ASN A 133 7.96 17.69 22.74
C ASN A 133 6.79 17.06 23.49
N GLY A 134 6.05 17.83 24.29
CA GLY A 134 4.85 17.35 25.00
C GLY A 134 3.72 16.84 24.06
N ARG A 135 3.83 17.07 22.75
CA ARG A 135 2.91 16.59 21.70
C ARG A 135 3.49 15.48 20.83
N PHE A 136 4.59 14.86 21.24
CA PHE A 136 5.36 13.89 20.47
C PHE A 136 4.50 12.84 19.74
N HIS A 137 3.65 12.12 20.46
CA HIS A 137 2.73 11.14 19.87
C HIS A 137 1.55 11.80 19.15
N SER A 138 1.05 12.94 19.67
CA SER A 138 -0.11 13.64 19.10
C SER A 138 0.16 14.19 17.71
N ASP A 139 1.33 14.77 17.49
CA ASP A 139 1.71 15.33 16.20
C ASP A 139 1.90 14.21 15.16
N TRP A 140 2.47 13.08 15.57
CA TRP A 140 2.59 11.89 14.74
C TRP A 140 1.22 11.28 14.37
N LEU A 141 0.33 11.15 15.36
CA LEU A 141 -1.05 10.67 15.14
C LEU A 141 -1.83 11.60 14.19
N SER A 142 -1.66 12.91 14.35
CA SER A 142 -2.31 13.91 13.49
C SER A 142 -1.81 13.86 12.05
N MET A 143 -0.53 13.52 11.83
CA MET A 143 0.04 13.27 10.52
C MET A 143 -0.49 11.98 9.89
N MET A 144 -0.55 10.89 10.64
CA MET A 144 -0.91 9.57 10.11
C MET A 144 -2.41 9.40 9.83
N TYR A 145 -3.26 9.96 10.68
CA TYR A 145 -4.71 9.74 10.63
C TYR A 145 -5.35 10.11 9.28
N PRO A 146 -5.15 11.32 8.71
CA PRO A 146 -5.77 11.68 7.45
C PRO A 146 -5.28 10.81 6.28
N ARG A 147 -4.02 10.41 6.28
CA ARG A 147 -3.41 9.55 5.27
C ARG A 147 -4.03 8.16 5.27
N LEU A 148 -4.14 7.54 6.43
CA LEU A 148 -4.76 6.21 6.57
C LEU A 148 -6.26 6.24 6.24
N LYS A 149 -6.97 7.32 6.60
CA LYS A 149 -8.38 7.48 6.29
C LYS A 149 -8.64 7.53 4.78
N ILE A 150 -7.84 8.30 4.04
CA ILE A 150 -7.96 8.36 2.57
C ILE A 150 -7.48 7.05 1.94
N ALA A 151 -6.38 6.48 2.41
CA ALA A 151 -5.86 5.21 1.92
C ALA A 151 -6.90 4.08 1.97
N ARG A 152 -7.72 4.03 3.05
CA ARG A 152 -8.83 3.09 3.15
C ARG A 152 -9.84 3.23 2.01
N ASN A 153 -10.13 4.46 1.58
CA ASN A 153 -11.07 4.69 0.47
C ASN A 153 -10.52 4.20 -0.88
N LEU A 154 -9.21 4.24 -1.06
CA LEU A 154 -8.56 3.75 -2.28
C LEU A 154 -8.56 2.22 -2.37
N LEU A 155 -8.56 1.50 -1.23
CA LEU A 155 -8.58 0.04 -1.22
C LEU A 155 -9.87 -0.50 -1.83
N ARG A 156 -9.75 -1.59 -2.59
CA ARG A 156 -10.85 -2.47 -2.99
C ARG A 156 -11.49 -3.11 -1.77
N ASP A 157 -12.71 -3.62 -1.87
CA ASP A 157 -13.37 -4.30 -0.75
C ASP A 157 -12.59 -5.55 -0.31
N ASP A 158 -11.97 -6.26 -1.25
CA ASP A 158 -11.01 -7.35 -1.01
C ASP A 158 -9.56 -6.88 -0.84
N GLY A 159 -9.34 -5.60 -0.59
CA GLY A 159 -8.02 -4.99 -0.43
C GLY A 159 -7.48 -5.05 0.99
N VAL A 160 -6.17 -4.88 1.12
CA VAL A 160 -5.43 -5.02 2.38
C VAL A 160 -4.33 -3.99 2.51
N ILE A 161 -4.06 -3.54 3.74
CA ILE A 161 -2.93 -2.67 4.07
C ILE A 161 -1.97 -3.37 5.02
N PHE A 162 -0.66 -3.24 4.75
CA PHE A 162 0.46 -3.67 5.58
C PHE A 162 1.23 -2.44 6.04
N ILE A 163 1.46 -2.31 7.32
CA ILE A 163 2.10 -1.13 7.93
C ILE A 163 3.29 -1.59 8.75
N SER A 164 4.51 -1.26 8.32
CA SER A 164 5.72 -1.46 9.12
C SER A 164 5.78 -0.43 10.25
N ILE A 165 6.11 -0.86 11.46
CA ILE A 165 6.21 0.02 12.64
C ILE A 165 7.09 -0.63 13.72
N ASP A 166 7.64 0.15 14.64
CA ASP A 166 8.39 -0.32 15.80
C ASP A 166 7.61 -0.25 17.12
N ASP A 167 8.27 -0.60 18.22
CA ASP A 167 7.69 -0.60 19.57
C ASP A 167 7.15 0.76 20.03
N LYS A 168 7.61 1.89 19.46
CA LYS A 168 7.22 3.22 19.94
C LYS A 168 5.79 3.60 19.60
N GLU A 169 5.33 3.22 18.41
CA GLU A 169 4.03 3.65 17.91
C GLU A 169 3.09 2.49 17.52
N VAL A 170 3.51 1.22 17.68
CA VAL A 170 2.66 0.08 17.31
C VAL A 170 1.30 0.07 17.99
N ASP A 171 1.24 0.44 19.28
CA ASP A 171 -0.02 0.49 20.04
C ASP A 171 -0.94 1.62 19.55
N ASN A 172 -0.38 2.80 19.28
CA ASN A 172 -1.10 3.94 18.75
C ASN A 172 -1.58 3.68 17.32
N MET A 173 -0.72 3.11 16.48
CA MET A 173 -1.05 2.71 15.11
C MET A 173 -2.19 1.70 15.11
N LYS A 174 -2.10 0.65 15.95
CA LYS A 174 -3.15 -0.35 16.04
C LYS A 174 -4.51 0.26 16.42
N LYS A 175 -4.55 1.09 17.46
CA LYS A 175 -5.80 1.75 17.90
C LYS A 175 -6.38 2.69 16.83
N MET A 176 -5.51 3.39 16.11
CA MET A 176 -5.93 4.26 15.01
C MET A 176 -6.49 3.45 13.84
N CYS A 177 -5.87 2.33 13.50
CA CYS A 177 -6.37 1.42 12.47
C CYS A 177 -7.65 0.71 12.90
N ASP A 178 -7.81 0.32 14.17
CA ASP A 178 -9.06 -0.21 14.72
C ASP A 178 -10.23 0.77 14.50
N GLU A 179 -9.98 2.09 14.64
CA GLU A 179 -10.99 3.13 14.40
C GLU A 179 -11.27 3.34 12.90
N ILE A 180 -10.23 3.38 12.07
CA ILE A 180 -10.36 3.70 10.64
C ILE A 180 -10.85 2.50 9.84
N TYR A 181 -10.25 1.33 10.03
CA TYR A 181 -10.54 0.11 9.25
C TYR A 181 -11.63 -0.75 9.90
N GLY A 182 -11.80 -0.65 11.21
CA GLY A 182 -12.67 -1.50 12.02
C GLY A 182 -11.90 -2.65 12.68
N ILE A 183 -12.23 -2.92 13.95
CA ILE A 183 -11.56 -3.96 14.74
C ILE A 183 -11.73 -5.37 14.15
N ASP A 184 -12.88 -5.64 13.53
CA ASP A 184 -13.19 -6.94 12.91
C ASP A 184 -12.36 -7.19 11.64
N ASN A 185 -11.80 -6.15 11.05
CA ASN A 185 -10.94 -6.23 9.86
C ASN A 185 -9.44 -6.33 10.20
N PHE A 186 -9.10 -6.43 11.47
CA PHE A 186 -7.74 -6.73 11.90
C PHE A 186 -7.37 -8.18 11.53
N ILE A 187 -6.32 -8.34 10.72
CA ILE A 187 -5.86 -9.66 10.28
C ILE A 187 -4.78 -10.21 11.20
N ALA A 188 -3.70 -9.47 11.38
CA ALA A 188 -2.57 -9.90 12.21
C ALA A 188 -1.65 -8.73 12.61
N ASN A 189 -0.87 -8.97 13.66
CA ASN A 189 0.35 -8.24 13.95
C ASN A 189 1.52 -9.22 13.78
N VAL A 190 2.26 -9.05 12.68
CA VAL A 190 3.38 -9.92 12.32
C VAL A 190 4.66 -9.37 12.96
N ILE A 191 5.46 -10.25 13.52
CA ILE A 191 6.79 -9.95 14.04
C ILE A 191 7.81 -10.24 12.92
N TRP A 192 8.46 -9.18 12.42
CA TRP A 192 9.54 -9.30 11.45
C TRP A 192 10.89 -9.21 12.13
N GLN A 193 11.72 -10.25 12.01
CA GLN A 193 13.10 -10.25 12.48
C GLN A 193 13.98 -9.42 11.55
N HIS A 194 14.11 -8.13 11.85
CA HIS A 194 14.90 -7.20 11.04
C HIS A 194 16.41 -7.33 11.21
N SER A 195 16.86 -7.96 12.31
CA SER A 195 18.28 -8.15 12.65
C SER A 195 18.51 -9.53 13.27
N ILE A 196 19.62 -10.17 12.92
CA ILE A 196 20.00 -11.50 13.46
C ILE A 196 21.13 -11.36 14.48
N GLN A 197 22.05 -10.40 14.27
CA GLN A 197 23.22 -10.24 15.14
C GLN A 197 22.88 -9.41 16.38
N PRO A 198 23.15 -9.93 17.60
CA PRO A 198 22.93 -9.17 18.80
C PRO A 198 23.85 -7.94 18.85
N LYS A 199 23.31 -6.82 19.30
CA LYS A 199 24.09 -5.64 19.65
C LYS A 199 24.88 -5.92 20.92
N GLY A 200 26.03 -5.27 21.09
CA GLY A 200 26.85 -5.40 22.31
C GLY A 200 26.04 -5.13 23.57
N TYR A 201 26.39 -5.79 24.67
CA TYR A 201 25.67 -5.67 25.93
C TYR A 201 25.80 -4.24 26.53
N LEU A 202 24.64 -3.56 26.60
CA LEU A 202 24.49 -2.19 27.13
C LEU A 202 23.50 -2.15 28.31
N GLY A 203 23.29 -3.28 29.02
CA GLY A 203 22.33 -3.37 30.13
C GLY A 203 20.86 -3.39 29.71
N LYS A 204 20.57 -3.56 28.40
CA LYS A 204 19.21 -3.62 27.83
C LYS A 204 19.09 -4.80 26.90
N PHE A 205 17.85 -5.18 26.58
CA PHE A 205 17.61 -6.17 25.54
C PHE A 205 18.10 -5.67 24.18
N SER A 206 18.64 -6.59 23.38
CA SER A 206 18.92 -6.35 21.97
C SER A 206 17.64 -6.56 21.20
N VAL A 207 17.02 -5.48 20.73
CA VAL A 207 15.79 -5.54 19.92
C VAL A 207 16.14 -6.04 18.52
N HIS A 208 15.49 -7.11 18.08
CA HIS A 208 15.75 -7.78 16.81
C HIS A 208 14.52 -7.78 15.88
N HIS A 209 13.41 -7.19 16.28
CA HIS A 209 12.17 -7.23 15.54
C HIS A 209 11.55 -5.84 15.37
N ASN A 210 10.77 -5.72 14.32
CA ASN A 210 9.75 -4.70 14.11
C ASN A 210 8.42 -5.41 13.86
N TYR A 211 7.35 -4.65 13.81
CA TYR A 211 6.00 -5.14 13.55
C TYR A 211 5.55 -4.82 12.14
N ILE A 212 4.63 -5.65 11.63
CA ILE A 212 3.85 -5.35 10.45
C ILE A 212 2.39 -5.56 10.82
N LEU A 213 1.67 -4.45 10.97
CA LEU A 213 0.23 -4.46 11.20
C LEU A 213 -0.50 -4.71 9.89
N ILE A 214 -1.50 -5.59 9.91
CA ILE A 214 -2.26 -5.99 8.72
C ILE A 214 -3.74 -5.77 8.97
N TYR A 215 -4.38 -4.97 8.12
CA TYR A 215 -5.81 -4.71 8.14
C TYR A 215 -6.41 -4.91 6.75
N ALA A 216 -7.52 -5.62 6.67
CA ALA A 216 -8.34 -5.65 5.49
C ALA A 216 -9.23 -4.41 5.40
N LYS A 217 -9.73 -4.06 4.21
CA LYS A 217 -10.78 -3.07 4.07
C LYS A 217 -12.13 -3.59 4.55
N SER A 218 -12.42 -4.84 4.27
CA SER A 218 -13.66 -5.53 4.66
C SER A 218 -13.42 -7.01 4.90
N MET A 219 -14.47 -7.73 5.30
CA MET A 219 -14.46 -9.19 5.49
C MET A 219 -14.37 -9.98 4.16
N ASP A 220 -14.42 -9.31 3.02
CA ASP A 220 -14.29 -9.94 1.70
C ASP A 220 -12.84 -10.30 1.34
N TYR A 221 -11.88 -9.80 2.14
CA TYR A 221 -10.47 -10.14 1.97
C TYR A 221 -10.22 -11.61 2.32
N SER A 222 -9.51 -12.29 1.43
CA SER A 222 -8.98 -13.63 1.66
C SER A 222 -7.46 -13.60 1.56
N LEU A 223 -6.81 -14.11 2.60
CA LEU A 223 -5.35 -14.25 2.62
C LEU A 223 -4.92 -15.37 1.67
N GLU A 224 -3.98 -15.09 0.79
CA GLU A 224 -3.39 -16.12 -0.08
C GLU A 224 -2.55 -17.10 0.74
N SER A 225 -2.50 -18.34 0.31
CA SER A 225 -1.64 -19.35 0.92
C SER A 225 -0.20 -19.21 0.41
N LEU A 226 0.76 -19.58 1.26
CA LEU A 226 2.16 -19.64 0.85
C LEU A 226 2.49 -20.99 0.22
N ASP A 227 3.40 -20.98 -0.72
CA ASP A 227 3.94 -22.20 -1.31
C ASP A 227 4.64 -23.07 -0.25
N ARG A 228 4.56 -24.37 -0.46
CA ARG A 228 5.23 -25.34 0.39
C ARG A 228 6.62 -25.63 -0.15
N THR A 229 7.61 -25.57 0.71
CA THR A 229 8.99 -25.95 0.38
C THR A 229 9.22 -27.46 0.66
N GLU A 230 10.30 -28.01 0.13
CA GLU A 230 10.72 -29.38 0.43
C GLU A 230 10.87 -29.64 1.94
N GLU A 231 11.31 -28.62 2.71
CA GLU A 231 11.43 -28.71 4.16
C GLU A 231 10.08 -28.94 4.83
N HIS A 232 9.03 -28.23 4.39
CA HIS A 232 7.66 -28.42 4.87
C HIS A 232 7.08 -29.79 4.46
N ASN A 233 7.62 -30.40 3.42
CA ASN A 233 7.14 -31.68 2.90
C ASN A 233 7.90 -32.89 3.46
N LYS A 234 9.00 -32.69 4.21
CA LYS A 234 9.80 -33.79 4.80
C LYS A 234 9.01 -34.78 5.66
N ALA A 235 7.91 -34.35 6.28
CA ALA A 235 7.06 -35.19 7.09
C ALA A 235 6.10 -36.09 6.28
N TYR A 236 6.06 -35.91 4.96
CA TYR A 236 5.21 -36.66 4.04
C TYR A 236 6.03 -37.75 3.38
N SER A 237 5.49 -38.99 3.42
CA SER A 237 6.09 -40.16 2.78
C SER A 237 4.97 -41.08 2.29
N ASN A 238 5.29 -42.04 1.43
CA ASN A 238 4.31 -43.03 0.95
C ASN A 238 4.79 -44.44 1.27
N PRO A 239 4.80 -44.84 2.57
CA PRO A 239 5.34 -46.11 3.00
C PRO A 239 4.50 -47.34 2.59
N ASP A 240 3.24 -47.12 2.25
CA ASP A 240 2.28 -48.16 1.86
C ASP A 240 1.88 -48.11 0.39
N ASN A 241 2.60 -47.34 -0.42
CA ASN A 241 2.33 -47.13 -1.85
C ASN A 241 0.88 -46.72 -2.17
N ASP A 242 0.30 -45.86 -1.32
CA ASP A 242 -1.04 -45.30 -1.56
C ASP A 242 -1.09 -44.58 -2.91
N PRO A 243 -2.05 -44.90 -3.79
CA PRO A 243 -2.13 -44.27 -5.12
C PRO A 243 -2.42 -42.76 -5.08
N ARG A 244 -2.89 -42.22 -3.96
CA ARG A 244 -3.11 -40.80 -3.71
C ARG A 244 -1.84 -40.02 -3.38
N GLY A 245 -0.69 -40.72 -3.30
CA GLY A 245 0.62 -40.08 -3.11
C GLY A 245 1.09 -40.01 -1.66
N PRO A 246 2.11 -39.18 -1.37
CA PRO A 246 2.70 -39.06 -0.03
C PRO A 246 1.71 -38.49 0.99
N TRP A 247 1.76 -39.02 2.22
CA TRP A 247 0.92 -38.58 3.32
C TRP A 247 1.71 -38.51 4.64
N ARG A 248 1.14 -37.80 5.62
CA ARG A 248 1.62 -37.81 7.02
C ARG A 248 0.50 -38.20 7.97
N SER A 249 0.85 -38.66 9.16
CA SER A 249 -0.13 -38.94 10.20
C SER A 249 -0.76 -37.63 10.74
N GLY A 250 -2.08 -37.67 10.88
CA GLY A 250 -2.87 -36.60 11.49
C GLY A 250 -3.44 -36.99 12.84
N ASP A 251 -3.79 -36.01 13.67
CA ASP A 251 -4.44 -36.22 14.96
C ASP A 251 -5.86 -36.77 14.77
N VAL A 252 -6.18 -37.79 15.54
CA VAL A 252 -7.48 -38.47 15.54
C VAL A 252 -8.31 -38.17 16.80
N ARG A 253 -7.75 -37.37 17.74
CA ARG A 253 -8.36 -37.01 19.01
C ARG A 253 -9.19 -35.73 18.88
N ASN A 254 -10.22 -35.61 19.72
CA ASN A 254 -10.91 -34.35 19.88
C ASN A 254 -10.17 -33.45 20.90
N ALA A 255 -10.14 -32.12 20.63
CA ALA A 255 -9.55 -31.16 21.56
C ALA A 255 -10.40 -30.99 22.84
N LEU A 256 -11.72 -31.04 22.72
CA LEU A 256 -12.68 -30.88 23.81
C LEU A 256 -13.42 -32.19 24.05
N TYR A 257 -13.73 -32.48 25.34
CA TYR A 257 -14.53 -33.63 25.70
C TYR A 257 -15.94 -33.61 25.07
N ARG A 258 -16.28 -34.69 24.34
CA ARG A 258 -17.60 -34.84 23.71
C ARG A 258 -18.13 -36.28 23.94
N PRO A 259 -19.18 -36.45 24.76
CA PRO A 259 -19.70 -37.78 25.11
C PRO A 259 -20.09 -38.63 23.92
N ASN A 260 -20.66 -38.03 22.87
CA ASN A 260 -21.08 -38.70 21.63
C ASN A 260 -19.91 -39.19 20.75
N LEU A 261 -18.68 -38.82 21.08
CA LEU A 261 -17.46 -39.23 20.36
C LEU A 261 -16.62 -40.23 21.17
N ILE A 262 -17.17 -40.72 22.29
CA ILE A 262 -16.59 -41.76 23.13
C ILE A 262 -17.20 -43.11 22.70
N TYR A 263 -16.49 -43.86 21.88
CA TYR A 263 -16.92 -45.18 21.39
C TYR A 263 -15.69 -46.01 21.03
N ASP A 264 -15.82 -47.34 21.14
CA ASP A 264 -14.78 -48.29 20.77
C ASP A 264 -14.76 -48.52 19.25
N ILE A 265 -13.55 -48.70 18.70
CA ILE A 265 -13.34 -49.06 17.29
C ILE A 265 -12.89 -50.53 17.27
N VAL A 266 -13.60 -51.35 16.49
CA VAL A 266 -13.25 -52.77 16.29
C VAL A 266 -12.36 -52.86 15.04
N THR A 267 -11.22 -53.48 15.18
CA THR A 267 -10.26 -53.71 14.09
C THR A 267 -10.67 -54.92 13.23
N PRO A 268 -10.08 -55.09 12.03
CA PRO A 268 -10.34 -56.26 11.19
C PRO A 268 -10.03 -57.62 11.85
N SER A 269 -9.06 -57.66 12.78
CA SER A 269 -8.74 -58.87 13.55
C SER A 269 -9.65 -59.10 14.78
N GLY A 270 -10.60 -58.16 15.03
CA GLY A 270 -11.50 -58.22 16.18
C GLY A 270 -10.95 -57.60 17.46
N LYS A 271 -9.80 -56.92 17.43
CA LYS A 271 -9.28 -56.17 18.59
C LYS A 271 -10.10 -54.91 18.81
N ILE A 272 -10.15 -54.43 20.04
CA ILE A 272 -10.86 -53.23 20.43
C ILE A 272 -9.85 -52.10 20.69
N ILE A 273 -10.01 -50.95 20.03
CA ILE A 273 -9.26 -49.75 20.30
C ILE A 273 -10.17 -48.78 21.07
N SER A 274 -9.81 -48.51 22.33
CA SER A 274 -10.56 -47.63 23.22
C SER A 274 -10.36 -46.17 22.83
N PRO A 275 -11.39 -45.29 23.02
CA PRO A 275 -11.34 -43.90 22.65
C PRO A 275 -10.33 -43.10 23.49
N PRO A 276 -9.78 -42.02 22.96
CA PRO A 276 -9.03 -41.02 23.75
C PRO A 276 -9.92 -40.39 24.82
N ALA A 277 -9.31 -39.79 25.85
CA ALA A 277 -10.03 -39.17 26.98
C ALA A 277 -11.11 -38.16 26.57
N ASN A 278 -10.86 -37.38 25.51
CA ASN A 278 -11.81 -36.40 24.98
C ASN A 278 -12.69 -36.94 23.83
N GLY A 279 -12.54 -38.21 23.47
CA GLY A 279 -13.21 -38.85 22.35
C GLY A 279 -12.48 -38.70 21.03
N TRP A 280 -13.02 -39.39 20.03
CA TRP A 280 -12.52 -39.31 18.66
C TRP A 280 -12.85 -37.96 17.99
N ARG A 281 -12.16 -37.64 16.94
CA ARG A 281 -12.40 -36.40 16.17
C ARG A 281 -13.73 -36.41 15.39
N TRP A 282 -14.25 -37.59 15.06
CA TRP A 282 -15.44 -37.79 14.23
C TRP A 282 -16.43 -38.75 14.86
N SER A 283 -17.66 -38.78 14.33
CA SER A 283 -18.64 -39.80 14.69
C SER A 283 -18.21 -41.20 14.21
N LYS A 284 -18.79 -42.23 14.80
CA LYS A 284 -18.50 -43.62 14.47
C LYS A 284 -18.71 -43.93 12.99
N GLU A 285 -19.82 -43.47 12.41
CA GLU A 285 -20.14 -43.64 11.00
C GLU A 285 -19.10 -42.96 10.08
N THR A 286 -18.62 -41.76 10.48
CA THR A 286 -17.60 -41.07 9.73
C THR A 286 -16.25 -41.77 9.77
N VAL A 287 -15.89 -42.36 10.91
CA VAL A 287 -14.66 -43.16 11.05
C VAL A 287 -14.75 -44.42 10.21
N GLU A 288 -15.86 -45.14 10.26
CA GLU A 288 -16.10 -46.32 9.42
C GLU A 288 -15.98 -46.02 7.93
N LYS A 289 -16.60 -44.90 7.48
CA LYS A 289 -16.45 -44.44 6.11
C LYS A 289 -14.99 -44.13 5.77
N LYS A 290 -14.27 -43.43 6.65
CA LYS A 290 -12.85 -43.09 6.42
C LYS A 290 -11.93 -44.29 6.43
N ILE A 291 -12.27 -45.35 7.18
CA ILE A 291 -11.56 -46.64 7.12
C ILE A 291 -11.83 -47.29 5.76
N SER A 292 -13.08 -47.34 5.30
CA SER A 292 -13.42 -47.96 4.01
C SER A 292 -12.79 -47.26 2.81
N THR A 293 -12.56 -45.92 2.89
CA THR A 293 -11.85 -45.14 1.87
C THR A 293 -10.32 -45.15 2.02
N GLY A 294 -9.79 -45.78 3.07
CA GLY A 294 -8.35 -45.79 3.36
C GLY A 294 -7.77 -44.48 3.85
N GLU A 295 -8.60 -43.47 4.19
CA GLU A 295 -8.15 -42.22 4.83
C GLU A 295 -7.73 -42.42 6.29
N ILE A 296 -8.32 -43.44 6.94
CA ILE A 296 -7.91 -43.92 8.25
C ILE A 296 -7.47 -45.38 8.10
N ILE A 297 -6.29 -45.68 8.56
CA ILE A 297 -5.72 -47.04 8.57
C ILE A 297 -5.39 -47.45 10.01
N PHE A 298 -5.25 -48.74 10.20
CA PHE A 298 -4.73 -49.31 11.46
C PHE A 298 -3.20 -49.40 11.37
N ASN A 299 -2.52 -49.20 12.50
CA ASN A 299 -1.10 -49.57 12.57
C ASN A 299 -0.92 -51.08 12.50
N GLN A 300 0.31 -51.54 12.27
CA GLN A 300 0.62 -52.96 12.06
C GLN A 300 0.13 -53.89 13.19
N ASP A 301 0.16 -53.42 14.45
CA ASP A 301 -0.29 -54.17 15.62
C ASP A 301 -1.78 -54.01 15.91
N GLU A 302 -2.50 -53.25 15.13
CA GLU A 302 -3.92 -52.89 15.33
C GLU A 302 -4.23 -52.33 16.73
N THR A 303 -3.32 -51.52 17.27
CA THR A 303 -3.48 -50.87 18.58
C THR A 303 -3.92 -49.43 18.51
N LYS A 304 -3.86 -48.81 17.33
CA LYS A 304 -4.27 -47.44 17.09
C LYS A 304 -4.68 -47.24 15.64
N ILE A 305 -5.53 -46.21 15.42
CA ILE A 305 -5.86 -45.71 14.09
C ILE A 305 -4.91 -44.58 13.70
N ILE A 306 -4.62 -44.45 12.42
CA ILE A 306 -3.78 -43.41 11.82
C ILE A 306 -4.61 -42.72 10.75
N ARG A 307 -4.78 -41.41 10.88
CA ARG A 307 -5.34 -40.58 9.81
C ARG A 307 -4.26 -40.26 8.80
N LYS A 308 -4.51 -40.46 7.53
CA LYS A 308 -3.67 -39.95 6.45
C LYS A 308 -4.08 -38.52 6.09
N ILE A 309 -3.11 -37.62 6.00
CA ILE A 309 -3.23 -36.27 5.43
C ILE A 309 -2.32 -36.27 4.21
N TYR A 310 -2.90 -36.22 3.03
CA TYR A 310 -2.16 -36.27 1.77
C TYR A 310 -1.53 -34.94 1.44
N LEU A 311 -0.37 -34.97 0.79
CA LEU A 311 0.34 -33.78 0.37
C LEU A 311 -0.42 -33.05 -0.74
N ASP A 312 -0.98 -33.82 -1.68
CA ASP A 312 -1.68 -33.28 -2.86
C ASP A 312 -3.05 -32.65 -2.53
N ASP A 313 -3.62 -32.95 -1.34
CA ASP A 313 -4.85 -32.32 -0.85
C ASP A 313 -4.61 -30.91 -0.27
N LEU A 314 -3.37 -30.44 -0.22
CA LEU A 314 -3.01 -29.18 0.43
C LEU A 314 -2.82 -28.07 -0.60
N GLU A 315 -3.66 -27.06 -0.54
CA GLU A 315 -3.58 -25.81 -1.33
C GLU A 315 -2.58 -24.82 -0.72
N GLY A 316 -1.32 -25.24 -0.51
CA GLY A 316 -0.31 -24.40 0.13
C GLY A 316 -0.22 -24.55 1.65
N ARG A 317 0.30 -23.52 2.34
CA ARG A 317 0.39 -23.47 3.80
C ARG A 317 -0.12 -22.12 4.33
N ALA A 318 -0.69 -22.13 5.52
CA ALA A 318 -1.06 -20.91 6.21
C ALA A 318 0.21 -20.10 6.55
N PRO A 319 0.23 -18.78 6.31
CA PRO A 319 1.34 -17.93 6.73
C PRO A 319 1.39 -17.81 8.25
N GLU A 320 2.59 -17.78 8.77
CA GLU A 320 2.88 -17.58 10.19
C GLU A 320 2.98 -16.08 10.52
N THR A 321 2.78 -15.73 11.79
CA THR A 321 2.91 -14.35 12.27
C THR A 321 4.33 -13.99 12.74
N ILE A 322 5.30 -14.88 12.55
CA ILE A 322 6.73 -14.61 12.81
C ILE A 322 7.47 -14.82 11.50
N TRP A 323 8.03 -13.73 10.98
CA TRP A 323 8.81 -13.73 9.75
C TRP A 323 10.30 -13.61 10.07
N PHE A 324 11.01 -14.69 9.83
CA PHE A 324 12.44 -14.73 10.11
C PHE A 324 13.27 -14.01 9.04
N GLY A 325 14.29 -13.28 9.49
CA GLY A 325 15.18 -12.54 8.59
C GLY A 325 15.88 -13.42 7.55
N LYS A 326 16.11 -14.71 7.84
CA LYS A 326 16.64 -15.68 6.88
C LYS A 326 15.69 -15.99 5.71
N GLU A 327 14.39 -15.76 5.87
CA GLU A 327 13.36 -16.08 4.87
C GLU A 327 12.96 -14.85 4.06
N VAL A 328 12.74 -13.72 4.74
CA VAL A 328 12.23 -12.50 4.11
C VAL A 328 13.30 -11.40 3.99
N GLY A 329 14.49 -11.65 4.49
CA GLY A 329 15.57 -10.67 4.53
C GLY A 329 15.54 -9.80 5.80
N THR A 330 16.71 -9.24 6.09
CA THR A 330 16.97 -8.30 7.19
C THR A 330 17.20 -6.89 6.64
N THR A 331 17.28 -5.87 7.51
CA THR A 331 17.71 -4.51 7.12
C THR A 331 19.09 -4.54 6.44
N ARG A 332 19.99 -5.44 6.87
CA ARG A 332 21.30 -5.60 6.25
C ARG A 332 21.20 -6.13 4.81
N ASP A 333 20.24 -7.01 4.53
CA ASP A 333 20.00 -7.52 3.18
C ASP A 333 19.42 -6.43 2.28
N GLY A 334 18.55 -5.55 2.82
CA GLY A 334 18.07 -4.36 2.14
C GLY A 334 19.21 -3.42 1.74
N ASN A 335 20.10 -3.10 2.69
CA ASN A 335 21.29 -2.29 2.44
C ASN A 335 22.23 -2.93 1.42
N LYS A 336 22.46 -4.25 1.51
CA LYS A 336 23.28 -4.96 0.54
C LYS A 336 22.68 -4.90 -0.88
N CYS A 337 21.38 -5.15 -1.01
CA CYS A 337 20.68 -5.05 -2.29
C CYS A 337 20.83 -3.66 -2.91
N LEU A 338 20.65 -2.60 -2.12
CA LEU A 338 20.79 -1.22 -2.58
C LEU A 338 22.24 -0.94 -3.00
N LYS A 339 23.21 -1.36 -2.19
CA LYS A 339 24.64 -1.23 -2.48
C LYS A 339 25.05 -1.93 -3.77
N ASP A 340 24.52 -3.13 -4.02
CA ASP A 340 24.79 -3.89 -5.24
C ASP A 340 24.17 -3.20 -6.48
N LEU A 341 23.02 -2.51 -6.31
CA LEU A 341 22.39 -1.75 -7.40
C LEU A 341 23.09 -0.43 -7.70
N PHE A 342 23.71 0.22 -6.70
CA PHE A 342 24.31 1.56 -6.82
C PHE A 342 25.85 1.54 -6.83
N ASP A 343 26.45 0.50 -7.41
CA ASP A 343 27.89 0.41 -7.63
C ASP A 343 28.71 0.59 -6.35
N ASN A 344 28.25 0.01 -5.24
CA ASN A 344 28.78 0.10 -3.88
C ASN A 344 28.49 1.43 -3.12
N ALA A 345 27.77 2.38 -3.69
CA ALA A 345 27.24 3.51 -2.92
C ALA A 345 26.05 3.10 -2.04
N VAL A 346 25.82 3.81 -0.96
CA VAL A 346 24.67 3.63 -0.06
C VAL A 346 23.85 4.93 -0.01
N PRO A 347 23.04 5.20 -1.05
CA PRO A 347 22.36 6.49 -1.16
C PRO A 347 21.17 6.65 -0.20
N PHE A 348 20.76 5.59 0.52
CA PHE A 348 19.61 5.60 1.43
C PHE A 348 19.89 4.73 2.66
N ASP A 349 19.57 5.22 3.86
CA ASP A 349 20.02 4.62 5.12
C ASP A 349 19.05 3.49 5.43
N THR A 350 18.39 2.87 5.51
CA THR A 350 17.58 1.74 6.01
C THR A 350 16.50 1.24 5.04
N PRO A 351 16.90 0.88 3.80
CA PRO A 351 15.92 0.34 2.86
C PRO A 351 15.37 -1.00 3.37
N LYS A 352 14.08 -1.24 3.17
CA LYS A 352 13.50 -2.55 3.45
C LYS A 352 14.05 -3.60 2.49
N PRO A 353 14.19 -4.86 2.90
CA PRO A 353 14.60 -5.93 2.01
C PRO A 353 13.49 -6.26 1.00
N VAL A 354 13.87 -6.52 -0.24
CA VAL A 354 12.94 -6.89 -1.32
C VAL A 354 12.13 -8.14 -0.96
N GLY A 355 12.76 -9.14 -0.30
CA GLY A 355 12.10 -10.38 0.12
C GLY A 355 10.94 -10.16 1.09
N LEU A 356 11.01 -9.11 1.95
CA LEU A 356 9.91 -8.74 2.85
C LEU A 356 8.69 -8.28 2.04
N ILE A 357 8.90 -7.39 1.08
CA ILE A 357 7.81 -6.86 0.26
C ILE A 357 7.27 -7.95 -0.67
N LYS A 358 8.12 -8.81 -1.22
CA LYS A 358 7.66 -9.98 -1.98
C LYS A 358 6.72 -10.86 -1.16
N ARG A 359 7.06 -11.18 0.10
CA ARG A 359 6.19 -11.95 1.00
C ARG A 359 4.85 -11.25 1.19
N ILE A 360 4.82 -9.92 1.32
CA ILE A 360 3.57 -9.15 1.40
C ILE A 360 2.75 -9.31 0.12
N LEU A 361 3.38 -9.23 -1.05
CA LEU A 361 2.71 -9.38 -2.34
C LEU A 361 2.21 -10.81 -2.58
N GLU A 362 2.97 -11.83 -2.21
CA GLU A 362 2.55 -13.23 -2.25
C GLU A 362 1.27 -13.48 -1.44
N LEU A 363 1.10 -12.80 -0.31
CA LEU A 363 -0.06 -12.94 0.58
C LEU A 363 -1.27 -12.11 0.18
N SER A 364 -1.10 -11.11 -0.65
CA SER A 364 -2.13 -10.11 -0.94
C SER A 364 -2.55 -10.01 -2.40
N THR A 365 -1.78 -10.60 -3.32
CA THR A 365 -2.00 -10.48 -4.76
C THR A 365 -1.79 -11.82 -5.46
N ASN A 366 -2.49 -12.06 -6.55
CA ASN A 366 -2.33 -13.28 -7.35
C ASN A 366 -1.70 -13.04 -8.74
N GLY A 367 -1.41 -11.79 -9.10
CA GLY A 367 -0.77 -11.42 -10.36
C GLY A 367 -1.63 -11.53 -11.61
N LYS A 368 -2.90 -11.96 -11.50
CA LYS A 368 -3.75 -12.27 -12.67
C LYS A 368 -4.66 -11.11 -13.12
N ASN A 369 -4.89 -10.12 -12.25
CA ASN A 369 -5.98 -9.15 -12.39
C ASN A 369 -5.52 -7.69 -12.46
N GLU A 370 -4.34 -7.39 -12.95
CA GLU A 370 -3.80 -6.02 -13.02
C GLU A 370 -3.90 -5.28 -11.67
N GLU A 371 -3.52 -5.96 -10.61
CA GLU A 371 -3.68 -5.49 -9.24
C GLU A 371 -2.75 -4.31 -8.95
N ILE A 372 -3.29 -3.26 -8.35
CA ILE A 372 -2.54 -2.06 -8.01
C ILE A 372 -1.96 -2.19 -6.60
N VAL A 373 -0.65 -1.96 -6.50
CA VAL A 373 0.11 -1.88 -5.26
C VAL A 373 0.48 -0.42 -5.01
N LEU A 374 0.04 0.14 -3.89
CA LEU A 374 0.31 1.53 -3.51
C LEU A 374 1.27 1.59 -2.32
N ASP A 375 2.31 2.43 -2.44
CA ASP A 375 3.21 2.77 -1.35
C ASP A 375 3.37 4.30 -1.29
N PHE A 376 2.75 4.93 -0.28
CA PHE A 376 2.78 6.38 -0.15
C PHE A 376 3.80 6.90 0.91
N PHE A 377 4.70 6.01 1.34
CA PHE A 377 5.96 6.32 2.03
C PHE A 377 7.09 5.55 1.36
N SER A 378 7.21 5.72 0.03
CA SER A 378 8.00 4.78 -0.79
C SER A 378 9.52 4.81 -0.54
N GLY A 379 10.03 5.86 0.09
CA GLY A 379 11.45 5.99 0.40
C GLY A 379 12.32 5.75 -0.82
N SER A 380 13.16 4.72 -0.74
CA SER A 380 14.00 4.29 -1.87
C SER A 380 13.29 3.40 -2.90
N ALA A 381 11.95 3.34 -2.91
CA ALA A 381 11.14 2.55 -3.85
C ALA A 381 11.39 1.03 -3.83
N THR A 382 11.55 0.44 -2.64
CA THR A 382 11.68 -1.02 -2.50
C THR A 382 10.45 -1.76 -3.03
N SER A 383 9.27 -1.19 -2.83
CA SER A 383 7.99 -1.78 -3.24
C SER A 383 7.89 -1.91 -4.75
N ALA A 384 8.31 -0.90 -5.52
CA ALA A 384 8.37 -0.97 -6.98
C ALA A 384 9.34 -2.07 -7.46
N HIS A 385 10.53 -2.15 -6.86
CA HIS A 385 11.49 -3.23 -7.16
C HIS A 385 10.88 -4.61 -6.91
N ALA A 386 10.20 -4.81 -5.78
CA ALA A 386 9.56 -6.08 -5.45
C ALA A 386 8.41 -6.44 -6.41
N VAL A 387 7.61 -5.47 -6.85
CA VAL A 387 6.54 -5.69 -7.83
C VAL A 387 7.10 -6.17 -9.17
N MET A 388 8.14 -5.50 -9.69
CA MET A 388 8.81 -5.95 -10.93
C MET A 388 9.42 -7.35 -10.77
N GLN A 389 10.05 -7.61 -9.62
CA GLN A 389 10.68 -8.91 -9.35
C GLN A 389 9.66 -10.04 -9.32
N ILE A 390 8.53 -9.89 -8.60
CA ILE A 390 7.51 -10.94 -8.53
C ILE A 390 6.79 -11.13 -9.86
N ASN A 391 6.52 -10.05 -10.61
CA ASN A 391 5.96 -10.15 -11.95
C ASN A 391 6.87 -10.94 -12.89
N ALA A 392 8.19 -10.76 -12.80
CA ALA A 392 9.15 -11.51 -13.60
C ALA A 392 9.21 -12.99 -13.20
N GLU A 393 8.96 -13.33 -11.95
CA GLU A 393 9.00 -14.70 -11.42
C GLU A 393 7.73 -15.50 -11.71
N ASP A 394 6.56 -14.88 -11.62
CA ASP A 394 5.26 -15.55 -11.76
C ASP A 394 4.49 -15.21 -13.06
N GLY A 395 5.07 -14.32 -13.89
CA GLY A 395 4.41 -13.83 -15.11
C GLY A 395 3.22 -12.92 -14.82
N GLY A 396 3.16 -12.33 -13.64
CA GLY A 396 2.10 -11.43 -13.22
C GLY A 396 2.14 -10.06 -13.91
N ASN A 397 1.05 -9.31 -13.78
CA ASN A 397 0.90 -7.96 -14.34
C ASN A 397 0.48 -6.92 -13.29
N ARG A 398 1.00 -7.06 -12.05
CA ARG A 398 0.77 -6.08 -10.98
C ARG A 398 1.35 -4.74 -11.39
N LYS A 399 0.67 -3.66 -11.02
CA LYS A 399 1.07 -2.27 -11.23
C LYS A 399 1.46 -1.63 -9.90
N PHE A 400 2.37 -0.67 -9.93
CA PHE A 400 2.71 0.07 -8.72
C PHE A 400 2.41 1.56 -8.83
N ILE A 401 2.05 2.16 -7.70
CA ILE A 401 1.96 3.61 -7.48
C ILE A 401 2.85 3.94 -6.29
N MET A 402 3.94 4.64 -6.53
CA MET A 402 4.86 5.10 -5.49
C MET A 402 4.66 6.59 -5.25
N VAL A 403 4.56 7.00 -3.98
CA VAL A 403 4.50 8.42 -3.61
C VAL A 403 5.63 8.72 -2.64
N GLN A 404 6.38 9.78 -2.90
CA GLN A 404 7.47 10.23 -2.06
C GLN A 404 7.59 11.75 -2.05
N LEU A 405 7.78 12.31 -0.86
CA LEU A 405 8.15 13.71 -0.71
C LEU A 405 9.60 13.91 -1.19
N PRO A 406 9.90 14.96 -1.99
CA PRO A 406 11.25 15.27 -2.44
C PRO A 406 12.11 15.90 -1.33
N GLU A 407 12.32 15.14 -0.25
CA GLU A 407 13.19 15.52 0.87
C GLU A 407 14.63 15.66 0.40
N SER A 408 15.26 16.80 0.71
CA SER A 408 16.65 17.06 0.34
C SER A 408 17.61 16.09 1.03
N THR A 409 18.58 15.59 0.30
CA THR A 409 19.68 14.80 0.86
C THR A 409 20.70 15.70 1.51
N ASP A 410 21.31 15.24 2.61
CA ASP A 410 22.40 15.97 3.27
C ASP A 410 23.60 16.12 2.31
N GLU A 411 24.16 17.32 2.19
CA GLU A 411 25.30 17.61 1.30
C GLU A 411 26.55 16.79 1.60
N THR A 412 26.67 16.27 2.83
CA THR A 412 27.78 15.40 3.26
C THR A 412 27.53 13.92 2.98
N SER A 413 26.28 13.55 2.63
CA SER A 413 25.87 12.17 2.38
C SER A 413 26.46 11.58 1.10
N ASP A 414 26.53 10.26 1.05
CA ASP A 414 26.92 9.54 -0.18
C ASP A 414 25.90 9.74 -1.30
N ALA A 415 24.62 9.94 -0.97
CA ALA A 415 23.56 10.25 -1.91
C ALA A 415 23.86 11.55 -2.67
N TYR A 416 24.10 12.65 -1.94
CA TYR A 416 24.37 13.95 -2.54
C TYR A 416 25.66 13.94 -3.38
N LYS A 417 26.73 13.30 -2.87
CA LYS A 417 28.00 13.12 -3.60
C LYS A 417 27.85 12.30 -4.88
N SER A 418 26.87 11.39 -4.92
CA SER A 418 26.51 10.60 -6.11
C SER A 418 25.58 11.33 -7.06
N GLY A 419 25.20 12.59 -6.76
CA GLY A 419 24.39 13.46 -7.63
C GLY A 419 22.89 13.44 -7.30
N TYR A 420 22.44 12.66 -6.31
CA TYR A 420 21.03 12.61 -5.90
C TYR A 420 20.74 13.71 -4.88
N LYS A 421 20.01 14.73 -5.26
CA LYS A 421 19.72 15.90 -4.41
C LYS A 421 18.53 15.70 -3.47
N ASN A 422 17.66 14.75 -3.76
CA ASN A 422 16.52 14.41 -2.94
C ASN A 422 16.21 12.91 -3.01
N ILE A 423 15.34 12.45 -2.10
CA ILE A 423 14.99 11.03 -1.96
C ILE A 423 14.25 10.50 -3.20
N CYS A 424 13.44 11.33 -3.89
CA CYS A 424 12.75 10.91 -5.10
C CYS A 424 13.70 10.51 -6.23
N GLU A 425 14.83 11.22 -6.36
CA GLU A 425 15.86 10.86 -7.37
C GLU A 425 16.46 9.48 -7.09
N ILE A 426 16.69 9.14 -5.82
CA ILE A 426 17.16 7.82 -5.40
C ILE A 426 16.12 6.75 -5.75
N GLY A 427 14.85 6.99 -5.41
CA GLY A 427 13.75 6.07 -5.69
C GLY A 427 13.59 5.77 -7.17
N LYS A 428 13.53 6.81 -8.01
CA LYS A 428 13.43 6.68 -9.47
C LYS A 428 14.63 5.93 -10.06
N GLU A 429 15.83 6.25 -9.60
CA GLU A 429 17.05 5.57 -10.08
C GLU A 429 17.09 4.11 -9.64
N ARG A 430 16.64 3.79 -8.43
CA ARG A 430 16.49 2.40 -7.99
C ARG A 430 15.57 1.62 -8.91
N ILE A 431 14.42 2.19 -9.28
CA ILE A 431 13.47 1.53 -10.20
C ILE A 431 14.16 1.23 -11.53
N ARG A 432 14.86 2.21 -12.13
CA ARG A 432 15.59 2.03 -13.41
C ARG A 432 16.64 0.93 -13.34
N ARG A 433 17.45 0.92 -12.28
CA ARG A 433 18.53 -0.08 -12.10
C ARG A 433 17.97 -1.46 -11.79
N ALA A 434 16.92 -1.56 -10.98
CA ALA A 434 16.24 -2.82 -10.72
C ALA A 434 15.59 -3.38 -11.97
N ALA A 435 14.89 -2.56 -12.76
CA ALA A 435 14.29 -2.92 -14.03
C ALA A 435 15.33 -3.49 -15.01
N LYS A 436 16.47 -2.80 -15.17
CA LYS A 436 17.56 -3.26 -16.01
C LYS A 436 18.10 -4.63 -15.55
N LYS A 437 18.39 -4.75 -14.26
CA LYS A 437 18.92 -5.99 -13.68
C LYS A 437 17.96 -7.16 -13.85
N ILE A 438 16.68 -6.99 -13.51
CA ILE A 438 15.66 -8.04 -13.64
C ILE A 438 15.52 -8.47 -15.11
N LYS A 439 15.50 -7.51 -16.04
CA LYS A 439 15.42 -7.78 -17.47
C LYS A 439 16.61 -8.58 -17.98
N GLU A 440 17.83 -8.24 -17.53
CA GLU A 440 19.06 -8.96 -17.90
C GLU A 440 19.11 -10.38 -17.31
N GLU A 441 18.62 -10.57 -16.07
CA GLU A 441 18.65 -11.85 -15.37
C GLU A 441 17.55 -12.82 -15.82
N THR A 442 16.35 -12.31 -16.13
CA THR A 442 15.18 -13.16 -16.40
C THR A 442 14.71 -13.16 -17.85
N GLY A 443 14.93 -12.07 -18.58
CA GLY A 443 14.35 -11.87 -19.91
C GLY A 443 12.82 -11.80 -19.92
N ALA A 444 12.17 -11.62 -18.77
CA ALA A 444 10.72 -11.61 -18.64
C ALA A 444 10.09 -10.43 -19.41
N ASP A 445 8.90 -10.68 -19.97
CA ASP A 445 8.10 -9.67 -20.67
C ASP A 445 7.11 -9.04 -19.69
N ILE A 446 7.55 -8.01 -18.98
CA ILE A 446 6.77 -7.25 -18.00
C ILE A 446 6.91 -5.74 -18.24
N ASP A 447 6.06 -4.93 -17.59
CA ASP A 447 6.22 -3.47 -17.58
C ASP A 447 7.39 -3.05 -16.70
N TYR A 448 8.49 -2.63 -17.33
CA TYR A 448 9.71 -2.11 -16.70
C TYR A 448 9.74 -0.59 -16.58
N GLY A 449 8.75 0.10 -17.16
CA GLY A 449 8.64 1.54 -17.17
C GLY A 449 7.89 2.09 -15.96
N PHE A 450 7.83 3.43 -15.89
CA PHE A 450 6.98 4.16 -14.96
C PHE A 450 6.81 5.61 -15.42
N ARG A 451 5.62 6.16 -15.17
CA ARG A 451 5.28 7.57 -15.38
C ARG A 451 5.58 8.38 -14.13
N VAL A 452 6.27 9.49 -14.29
CA VAL A 452 6.57 10.41 -13.18
C VAL A 452 5.61 11.59 -13.22
N PHE A 453 5.01 11.87 -12.07
CA PHE A 453 4.18 13.04 -11.82
C PHE A 453 4.72 13.81 -10.63
N ARG A 454 4.40 15.11 -10.59
CA ARG A 454 4.70 15.98 -9.45
C ARG A 454 3.43 16.65 -8.96
N VAL A 455 3.22 16.66 -7.66
CA VAL A 455 2.17 17.48 -7.03
C VAL A 455 2.55 18.95 -7.19
N ASP A 456 1.67 19.73 -7.79
CA ASP A 456 1.86 21.16 -8.04
C ASP A 456 0.54 21.91 -7.82
N SER A 457 0.59 23.23 -7.79
CA SER A 457 -0.60 24.09 -7.78
C SER A 457 -1.48 23.82 -9.00
N SER A 458 -2.78 24.02 -8.86
CA SER A 458 -3.75 23.96 -9.97
C SER A 458 -3.24 24.66 -11.22
N ASN A 459 -3.58 24.13 -12.40
CA ASN A 459 -3.22 24.73 -13.68
C ASN A 459 -3.97 26.04 -13.95
N MET A 460 -5.02 26.30 -13.14
CA MET A 460 -5.82 27.51 -13.28
C MET A 460 -5.27 28.65 -12.44
N LYS A 461 -5.43 29.90 -12.93
CA LYS A 461 -5.14 31.11 -12.16
C LYS A 461 -6.17 31.26 -11.04
N ASP A 462 -5.74 31.78 -9.89
CA ASP A 462 -6.65 32.08 -8.77
C ASP A 462 -7.67 33.12 -9.20
N VAL A 463 -8.95 32.82 -9.05
CA VAL A 463 -10.02 33.76 -9.39
C VAL A 463 -10.51 34.41 -8.10
N TYR A 464 -10.15 35.66 -7.90
CA TYR A 464 -10.60 36.48 -6.77
C TYR A 464 -11.91 37.19 -7.11
N TYR A 465 -13.05 36.58 -6.78
CA TYR A 465 -14.38 37.16 -6.94
C TYR A 465 -14.77 38.12 -5.80
N THR A 466 -13.90 39.01 -5.39
CA THR A 466 -14.36 40.14 -4.55
C THR A 466 -14.45 41.39 -5.43
N PRO A 467 -15.66 41.97 -5.60
CA PRO A 467 -15.87 43.13 -6.47
C PRO A 467 -14.93 44.31 -6.16
N ASP A 468 -14.52 44.43 -4.90
CA ASP A 468 -13.65 45.49 -4.40
C ASP A 468 -12.17 45.36 -4.82
N LYS A 469 -11.76 44.22 -5.38
CA LYS A 469 -10.39 43.95 -5.79
C LYS A 469 -10.19 43.93 -7.32
N LEU A 470 -11.26 43.97 -8.11
CA LEU A 470 -11.19 44.01 -9.59
C LEU A 470 -10.77 45.39 -10.07
N LYS A 471 -9.59 45.49 -10.67
CA LYS A 471 -9.12 46.66 -11.39
C LYS A 471 -9.46 46.54 -12.87
N GLN A 472 -9.68 47.66 -13.57
CA GLN A 472 -10.02 47.67 -14.98
C GLN A 472 -8.95 47.05 -15.89
N GLY A 473 -7.69 46.95 -15.43
CA GLY A 473 -6.60 46.21 -16.10
C GLY A 473 -6.72 44.68 -16.02
N ASP A 474 -7.41 44.17 -15.00
CA ASP A 474 -7.54 42.73 -14.76
C ASP A 474 -8.54 42.05 -15.71
N MET A 475 -9.38 42.84 -16.42
CA MET A 475 -10.34 42.31 -17.41
C MET A 475 -9.67 41.64 -18.61
N PHE A 476 -8.46 42.01 -18.97
CA PHE A 476 -7.69 41.32 -20.03
C PHE A 476 -6.97 40.09 -19.52
N ASP A 477 -6.59 40.05 -18.25
CA ASP A 477 -6.02 38.85 -17.59
C ASP A 477 -7.07 37.79 -17.30
N LEU A 478 -8.35 38.16 -17.18
CA LEU A 478 -9.49 37.24 -17.07
C LEU A 478 -9.77 36.50 -18.39
N ALA A 479 -9.23 36.95 -19.53
CA ALA A 479 -9.38 36.26 -20.81
C ALA A 479 -8.61 34.92 -20.88
N SER A 480 -7.63 34.71 -20.01
CA SER A 480 -6.93 33.41 -19.88
C SER A 480 -6.85 33.02 -18.41
N ASN A 481 -7.65 32.04 -18.04
CA ASN A 481 -7.69 31.47 -16.69
C ASN A 481 -6.60 30.41 -16.46
N ILE A 482 -5.78 30.09 -17.45
CA ILE A 482 -4.69 29.10 -17.37
C ILE A 482 -3.38 29.83 -17.04
N LYS A 483 -2.55 29.23 -16.17
CA LYS A 483 -1.20 29.72 -15.87
C LYS A 483 -0.30 29.60 -17.09
N GLU A 484 0.60 30.58 -17.28
CA GLU A 484 1.41 30.72 -18.51
C GLU A 484 2.43 29.56 -18.71
N ASP A 485 2.85 28.92 -17.61
CA ASP A 485 3.83 27.82 -17.62
C ASP A 485 3.18 26.42 -17.76
N ARG A 486 1.90 26.37 -18.12
CA ARG A 486 1.14 25.12 -18.25
C ARG A 486 1.01 24.71 -19.72
N THR A 487 1.18 23.42 -19.95
CA THR A 487 1.06 22.77 -21.27
C THR A 487 -0.31 22.11 -21.44
N GLY A 488 -0.66 21.73 -22.67
CA GLY A 488 -1.88 20.93 -22.92
C GLY A 488 -1.88 19.58 -22.18
N GLU A 489 -0.72 18.98 -21.95
CA GLU A 489 -0.59 17.75 -21.17
C GLU A 489 -0.84 17.98 -19.67
N ASP A 490 -0.38 19.10 -19.10
CA ASP A 490 -0.71 19.47 -17.71
C ASP A 490 -2.23 19.57 -17.53
N LEU A 491 -2.91 20.21 -18.48
CA LEU A 491 -4.37 20.34 -18.49
C LEU A 491 -5.06 18.99 -18.66
N LEU A 492 -4.55 18.13 -19.55
CA LEU A 492 -5.09 16.80 -19.74
C LEU A 492 -5.08 15.99 -18.45
N ILE A 493 -3.95 15.96 -17.72
CA ILE A 493 -3.82 15.23 -16.46
C ILE A 493 -4.79 15.79 -15.42
N GLN A 494 -4.94 17.11 -15.28
CA GLN A 494 -5.91 17.70 -14.37
C GLN A 494 -7.34 17.29 -14.73
N VAL A 495 -7.72 17.35 -15.98
CA VAL A 495 -9.04 16.91 -16.47
C VAL A 495 -9.27 15.41 -16.21
N MET A 496 -8.25 14.57 -16.40
CA MET A 496 -8.37 13.15 -16.09
C MET A 496 -8.66 12.92 -14.60
N LEU A 497 -7.96 13.62 -13.71
CA LEU A 497 -8.20 13.55 -12.25
C LEU A 497 -9.62 14.00 -11.90
N GLU A 498 -10.08 15.14 -12.42
CA GLU A 498 -11.43 15.68 -12.17
C GLU A 498 -12.55 14.77 -12.72
N LEU A 499 -12.28 14.05 -13.81
CA LEU A 499 -13.22 13.10 -14.41
C LEU A 499 -13.13 11.68 -13.81
N GLY A 500 -12.25 11.46 -12.83
CA GLY A 500 -12.03 10.16 -12.20
C GLY A 500 -11.41 9.11 -13.12
N LEU A 501 -10.63 9.52 -14.12
CA LEU A 501 -9.93 8.63 -15.03
C LEU A 501 -8.57 8.22 -14.46
N GLU A 502 -8.22 6.95 -14.62
CA GLU A 502 -6.91 6.45 -14.18
C GLU A 502 -5.77 7.04 -15.02
N LEU A 503 -4.72 7.50 -14.34
CA LEU A 503 -3.54 8.03 -14.99
C LEU A 503 -2.67 6.97 -15.68
N SER A 504 -2.96 5.70 -15.45
CA SER A 504 -2.35 4.55 -16.13
C SER A 504 -2.92 4.26 -17.52
N LEU A 505 -4.05 4.88 -17.88
CA LEU A 505 -4.67 4.69 -19.18
C LEU A 505 -3.72 5.10 -20.32
N PRO A 506 -3.78 4.43 -21.48
CA PRO A 506 -2.99 4.80 -22.65
C PRO A 506 -3.39 6.20 -23.15
N MET A 507 -2.38 7.03 -23.41
CA MET A 507 -2.54 8.39 -23.90
C MET A 507 -1.83 8.54 -25.23
N GLU A 508 -2.47 9.21 -26.19
CA GLU A 508 -1.95 9.48 -27.51
C GLU A 508 -2.18 10.95 -27.85
N THR A 509 -1.22 11.59 -28.53
CA THR A 509 -1.36 12.97 -28.98
C THR A 509 -1.24 13.03 -30.49
N LYS A 510 -2.21 13.66 -31.17
CA LYS A 510 -2.26 13.81 -32.62
C LYS A 510 -2.35 15.29 -33.02
N GLN A 511 -1.92 15.58 -34.22
CA GLN A 511 -2.11 16.92 -34.83
C GLN A 511 -3.28 16.85 -35.83
N LEU A 512 -4.32 17.65 -35.59
CA LEU A 512 -5.44 17.84 -36.50
C LEU A 512 -5.47 19.28 -36.97
N GLU A 513 -5.21 19.53 -38.26
CA GLU A 513 -5.16 20.88 -38.85
C GLU A 513 -4.28 21.87 -38.06
N GLY A 514 -3.15 21.40 -37.52
CA GLY A 514 -2.23 22.22 -36.74
C GLY A 514 -2.64 22.43 -35.27
N LYS A 515 -3.70 21.76 -34.80
CA LYS A 515 -4.13 21.76 -33.41
C LYS A 515 -3.70 20.47 -32.72
N THR A 516 -3.26 20.60 -31.47
CA THR A 516 -2.84 19.45 -30.65
C THR A 516 -4.05 18.83 -29.99
N VAL A 517 -4.33 17.56 -30.31
CA VAL A 517 -5.48 16.82 -29.80
C VAL A 517 -4.99 15.60 -29.03
N HIS A 518 -5.41 15.50 -27.78
CA HIS A 518 -5.06 14.43 -26.87
C HIS A 518 -6.17 13.37 -26.80
N TYR A 519 -5.79 12.11 -26.83
CA TYR A 519 -6.67 10.95 -26.76
C TYR A 519 -6.32 10.13 -25.53
N VAL A 520 -7.32 9.72 -24.76
CA VAL A 520 -7.16 8.85 -23.59
C VAL A 520 -8.01 7.61 -23.80
N ALA A 521 -7.39 6.43 -23.66
CA ALA A 521 -8.03 5.13 -23.89
C ALA A 521 -8.83 5.09 -25.22
N GLY A 522 -8.15 5.46 -26.31
CA GLY A 522 -8.76 5.62 -27.63
C GLY A 522 -9.69 6.84 -27.68
N ASN A 523 -10.99 6.62 -27.72
CA ASN A 523 -12.00 7.67 -27.77
C ASN A 523 -12.78 7.87 -26.45
N SER A 524 -12.27 7.37 -25.32
CA SER A 524 -12.94 7.55 -24.02
C SER A 524 -12.94 9.03 -23.59
N LEU A 525 -11.82 9.72 -23.81
CA LEU A 525 -11.69 11.16 -23.67
C LEU A 525 -10.87 11.72 -24.84
N ILE A 526 -11.37 12.72 -25.51
CA ILE A 526 -10.62 13.53 -26.48
C ILE A 526 -10.57 14.96 -25.98
N ALA A 527 -9.37 15.57 -25.90
CA ALA A 527 -9.20 16.92 -25.40
C ALA A 527 -8.34 17.77 -26.35
N CYS A 528 -8.75 19.01 -26.57
CA CYS A 528 -7.98 20.01 -27.31
C CYS A 528 -7.97 21.32 -26.53
N PHE A 529 -6.77 21.74 -26.10
CA PHE A 529 -6.59 22.93 -25.26
C PHE A 529 -5.99 24.13 -26.05
N ASP A 530 -5.85 24.00 -27.37
CA ASP A 530 -5.38 25.06 -28.24
C ASP A 530 -6.46 26.10 -28.44
N ASP A 531 -6.02 27.37 -28.57
CA ASP A 531 -6.92 28.50 -28.89
C ASP A 531 -7.48 28.40 -30.33
N ASN A 532 -8.65 28.97 -30.59
CA ASN A 532 -9.25 29.09 -31.92
C ASN A 532 -9.37 27.75 -32.66
N VAL A 533 -9.97 26.75 -32.03
CA VAL A 533 -10.24 25.44 -32.63
C VAL A 533 -11.28 25.61 -33.76
N SER A 534 -10.94 25.20 -34.99
CA SER A 534 -11.83 25.31 -36.14
C SER A 534 -13.03 24.38 -36.07
N GLU A 535 -14.15 24.74 -36.70
CA GLU A 535 -15.32 23.88 -36.84
C GLU A 535 -14.97 22.55 -37.55
N SER A 536 -13.99 22.55 -38.43
CA SER A 536 -13.50 21.36 -39.11
C SER A 536 -12.85 20.38 -38.13
N VAL A 537 -12.00 20.84 -37.22
CA VAL A 537 -11.40 20.01 -36.17
C VAL A 537 -12.46 19.44 -35.24
N ILE A 538 -13.45 20.24 -34.84
CA ILE A 538 -14.58 19.80 -34.02
C ILE A 538 -15.36 18.67 -34.71
N LYS A 539 -15.63 18.83 -36.02
CA LYS A 539 -16.32 17.79 -36.81
C LYS A 539 -15.50 16.50 -36.95
N GLN A 540 -14.18 16.61 -37.11
CA GLN A 540 -13.30 15.44 -37.15
C GLN A 540 -13.33 14.68 -35.81
N ILE A 541 -13.20 15.38 -34.67
CA ILE A 541 -13.31 14.80 -33.35
C ILE A 541 -14.68 14.15 -33.13
N ALA A 542 -15.77 14.84 -33.51
CA ALA A 542 -17.13 14.32 -33.39
C ALA A 542 -17.38 13.04 -34.23
N ALA A 543 -16.72 12.91 -35.39
CA ALA A 543 -16.81 11.73 -36.23
C ALA A 543 -16.25 10.47 -35.56
N GLU A 544 -15.30 10.61 -34.64
CA GLU A 544 -14.72 9.52 -33.84
C GLU A 544 -15.64 9.07 -32.70
N LYS A 545 -16.76 9.76 -32.47
CA LYS A 545 -17.80 9.45 -31.45
C LYS A 545 -17.20 9.25 -30.04
N PRO A 546 -16.44 10.22 -29.51
CA PRO A 546 -15.86 10.11 -28.18
C PRO A 546 -16.94 10.06 -27.10
N LEU A 547 -16.65 9.35 -25.98
CA LEU A 547 -17.52 9.34 -24.80
C LEU A 547 -17.56 10.73 -24.13
N ARG A 548 -16.40 11.41 -24.10
CA ARG A 548 -16.25 12.77 -23.54
C ARG A 548 -15.33 13.61 -24.44
N VAL A 549 -15.64 14.86 -24.55
CA VAL A 549 -14.77 15.85 -25.24
C VAL A 549 -14.57 17.06 -24.34
N VAL A 550 -13.35 17.55 -24.28
CA VAL A 550 -12.99 18.76 -23.54
C VAL A 550 -12.27 19.72 -24.47
N PHE A 551 -12.76 20.94 -24.53
CA PHE A 551 -12.11 22.07 -25.19
C PHE A 551 -11.80 23.15 -24.17
N ARG A 552 -10.79 23.94 -24.48
CA ARG A 552 -10.54 25.22 -23.79
C ARG A 552 -11.62 26.22 -24.24
N ASP A 553 -12.24 26.90 -23.25
CA ASP A 553 -13.21 27.96 -23.48
C ASP A 553 -12.48 29.27 -23.80
#